data_38fb9a58d9912286defdd97e7214d1bd
#
_entry.id   38fb9a58d9912286defdd97e7214d1bd
#
_cell.length_a   1.000
_cell.length_b   1.000
_cell.length_c   1.000
_cell.angle_alpha   90.00
_cell.angle_beta   90.00
_cell.angle_gamma   90.00
#
_symmetry.space_group_name_H-M   'P 1'
#
loop_
_entity.id
_entity.type
_entity.pdbx_description
1 polymer ?
#
loop_
_entity_poly.entity_id
_entity_poly.type
_entity_poly.pdbx_seq_one_letter_code
_entity_poly.pdbx_strand_id
1 'polypeptide(L)'
;MEDKNASKYSSNQSKVLVTLSIVAFSVIIGGLFFNSRPATVRNRVLETSTGPQEIYFTPVSLPEKLEFAHETVPLENFDVRESLDREMLIVANFHSQNLLYLKKTTRYFSVIEPILRKNNIPEDFKYLALAESGFLDKIVSPAGAVGIWQFMKSAAIENGLEVNEEIDERYHIEKSTEAACRYLKKSFEKYSNWTMVAASYNAGIGGMNRQVEVQDSRNYYDLLLNEETSRYIFRILALKLVIGDPEKYGFKVSDDEKYPVIPVSEVKVTGSVNRFTDFARANGVNYKLLKQFNPWLRQPYLKNPKGKTYLIKIPEVGKYRKFVFMDTKDLQ
;
A
#
# COMPACT_ATOMS: atom_id res chain seq x y z
N MET A 1 10.37 -54.12 -4.63
CA MET A 1 11.52 -53.19 -4.70
C MET A 1 11.40 -52.32 -5.96
N GLU A 2 10.18 -51.84 -6.23
CA GLU A 2 9.83 -50.99 -7.38
C GLU A 2 8.80 -49.99 -6.91
N ASP A 3 9.19 -48.83 -6.42
CA ASP A 3 8.29 -47.66 -6.32
C ASP A 3 8.96 -46.37 -5.81
N LYS A 4 10.28 -46.25 -5.83
CA LYS A 4 10.95 -45.02 -5.39
C LYS A 4 11.51 -44.16 -6.53
N ASN A 5 11.46 -44.59 -7.78
CA ASN A 5 12.02 -43.85 -8.91
C ASN A 5 11.00 -43.00 -9.69
N ALA A 6 9.70 -43.25 -9.56
CA ALA A 6 8.67 -42.48 -10.28
C ALA A 6 8.45 -41.08 -9.70
N SER A 7 8.62 -40.90 -8.39
CA SER A 7 8.41 -39.62 -7.69
C SER A 7 9.47 -38.54 -7.98
N LYS A 8 10.70 -38.97 -8.29
CA LYS A 8 11.83 -38.06 -8.54
C LYS A 8 11.82 -37.45 -9.96
N TYR A 9 11.22 -38.15 -10.93
CA TYR A 9 11.12 -37.67 -12.31
C TYR A 9 10.01 -36.62 -12.50
N SER A 10 8.90 -36.75 -11.78
CA SER A 10 7.81 -35.81 -11.84
C SER A 10 8.16 -34.43 -11.26
N SER A 11 8.97 -34.38 -10.20
CA SER A 11 9.39 -33.12 -9.55
C SER A 11 10.37 -32.29 -10.40
N ASN A 12 11.18 -32.91 -11.23
CA ASN A 12 12.12 -32.19 -12.09
C ASN A 12 11.47 -31.65 -13.37
N GLN A 13 10.49 -32.35 -13.93
CA GLN A 13 9.75 -31.84 -15.11
C GLN A 13 8.91 -30.61 -14.79
N SER A 14 8.28 -30.53 -13.62
CA SER A 14 7.52 -29.34 -13.20
C SER A 14 8.41 -28.13 -12.96
N LYS A 15 9.62 -28.30 -12.43
CA LYS A 15 10.59 -27.19 -12.25
C LYS A 15 11.13 -26.67 -13.58
N VAL A 16 11.39 -27.54 -14.53
CA VAL A 16 11.86 -27.16 -15.89
C VAL A 16 10.75 -26.44 -16.66
N LEU A 17 9.49 -26.88 -16.54
CA LEU A 17 8.35 -26.21 -17.17
C LEU A 17 8.07 -24.81 -16.60
N VAL A 18 8.21 -24.62 -15.30
CA VAL A 18 8.07 -23.30 -14.66
C VAL A 18 9.19 -22.35 -15.08
N THR A 19 10.43 -22.84 -15.17
CA THR A 19 11.57 -22.02 -15.60
C THR A 19 11.46 -21.64 -17.08
N LEU A 20 11.02 -22.53 -17.95
CA LEU A 20 10.78 -22.26 -19.37
C LEU A 20 9.60 -21.27 -19.58
N SER A 21 8.56 -21.33 -18.75
CA SER A 21 7.44 -20.38 -18.82
C SER A 21 7.84 -18.96 -18.41
N ILE A 22 8.74 -18.80 -17.44
CA ILE A 22 9.24 -17.49 -17.02
C ILE A 22 10.14 -16.87 -18.11
N VAL A 23 10.99 -17.65 -18.76
CA VAL A 23 11.86 -17.19 -19.86
C VAL A 23 11.02 -16.83 -21.09
N ALA A 24 10.02 -17.63 -21.45
CA ALA A 24 9.12 -17.35 -22.57
C ALA A 24 8.30 -16.07 -22.36
N PHE A 25 7.84 -15.81 -21.12
CA PHE A 25 7.09 -14.59 -20.78
C PHE A 25 7.98 -13.34 -20.87
N SER A 26 9.25 -13.43 -20.51
CA SER A 26 10.21 -12.32 -20.62
C SER A 26 10.55 -11.97 -22.08
N VAL A 27 10.60 -12.96 -22.98
CA VAL A 27 10.87 -12.77 -24.41
C VAL A 27 9.64 -12.15 -25.13
N ILE A 28 8.42 -12.52 -24.72
CA ILE A 28 7.20 -11.96 -25.34
C ILE A 28 7.02 -10.49 -24.95
N ILE A 29 7.35 -10.10 -23.73
CA ILE A 29 7.30 -8.68 -23.31
C ILE A 29 8.38 -7.87 -24.04
N GLY A 30 9.58 -8.40 -24.24
CA GLY A 30 10.64 -7.74 -25.04
C GLY A 30 10.27 -7.55 -26.51
N GLY A 31 9.53 -8.49 -27.11
CA GLY A 31 9.14 -8.45 -28.53
C GLY A 31 8.01 -7.45 -28.84
N LEU A 32 7.16 -7.13 -27.87
CA LEU A 32 6.05 -6.18 -28.06
C LEU A 32 6.51 -4.70 -28.06
N PHE A 33 7.68 -4.41 -27.52
CA PHE A 33 8.23 -3.04 -27.51
C PHE A 33 9.03 -2.68 -28.76
N PHE A 34 9.39 -3.63 -29.62
CA PHE A 34 10.21 -3.37 -30.81
C PHE A 34 9.44 -3.08 -32.09
N ASN A 35 8.11 -3.15 -32.11
CA ASN A 35 7.30 -3.01 -33.34
C ASN A 35 6.42 -1.75 -33.42
N SER A 36 6.72 -0.72 -32.61
CA SER A 36 6.03 0.57 -32.74
C SER A 36 6.75 1.44 -33.76
N ARG A 37 6.13 1.64 -34.94
CA ARG A 37 6.60 2.63 -35.88
C ARG A 37 6.51 4.02 -35.24
N PRO A 38 7.55 4.87 -35.32
CA PRO A 38 7.48 6.21 -34.75
C PRO A 38 6.45 7.06 -35.52
N ALA A 39 5.47 7.58 -34.79
CA ALA A 39 4.62 8.62 -35.33
C ALA A 39 5.47 9.89 -35.55
N THR A 40 5.43 10.43 -36.77
CA THR A 40 6.13 11.67 -37.13
C THR A 40 5.48 12.84 -36.38
N VAL A 41 6.04 13.21 -35.24
CA VAL A 41 5.69 14.45 -34.53
C VAL A 41 6.43 15.58 -35.23
N ARG A 42 5.69 16.54 -35.80
CA ARG A 42 6.25 17.80 -36.32
C ARG A 42 6.92 18.56 -35.19
N ASN A 43 8.24 18.54 -35.14
CA ASN A 43 9.04 19.32 -34.20
C ASN A 43 8.83 20.82 -34.43
N ARG A 44 8.22 21.49 -33.45
CA ARG A 44 8.46 22.92 -33.26
C ARG A 44 9.83 23.01 -32.58
N VAL A 45 10.83 23.40 -33.36
CA VAL A 45 12.17 23.65 -32.83
C VAL A 45 12.07 24.90 -31.96
N LEU A 46 12.09 24.69 -30.63
CA LEU A 46 12.55 25.72 -29.71
C LEU A 46 14.06 25.57 -29.66
N GLU A 47 14.77 26.56 -30.18
CA GLU A 47 16.22 26.65 -30.05
C GLU A 47 16.57 26.82 -28.57
N THR A 48 16.92 25.75 -27.92
CA THR A 48 17.57 25.75 -26.61
C THR A 48 19.01 25.31 -26.80
N SER A 49 19.93 26.03 -26.21
CA SER A 49 21.38 25.80 -26.17
C SER A 49 21.72 24.33 -25.98
N THR A 50 22.19 23.68 -27.01
CA THR A 50 22.51 22.25 -27.05
C THR A 50 23.98 22.01 -26.78
N GLY A 51 24.34 21.94 -25.50
CA GLY A 51 25.41 21.04 -25.07
C GLY A 51 24.76 19.72 -24.57
N PRO A 52 25.46 18.60 -24.62
CA PRO A 52 24.95 17.38 -23.96
C PRO A 52 24.69 17.71 -22.48
N GLN A 53 23.42 17.64 -22.09
CA GLN A 53 23.06 17.84 -20.69
C GLN A 53 23.57 16.62 -19.92
N GLU A 54 24.70 16.76 -19.24
CA GLU A 54 25.23 15.73 -18.36
C GLU A 54 24.28 15.58 -17.18
N ILE A 55 23.66 14.41 -17.07
CA ILE A 55 22.79 14.07 -15.94
C ILE A 55 23.68 13.47 -14.86
N TYR A 56 23.84 14.19 -13.76
CA TYR A 56 24.50 13.69 -12.57
C TYR A 56 23.47 13.14 -11.59
N PHE A 57 23.71 11.95 -11.08
CA PHE A 57 22.98 11.39 -9.96
C PHE A 57 23.74 11.73 -8.68
N THR A 58 23.13 12.51 -7.82
CA THR A 58 23.73 12.90 -6.54
C THR A 58 23.08 12.13 -5.39
N PRO A 59 23.82 11.82 -4.31
CA PRO A 59 23.26 11.27 -3.11
C PRO A 59 22.17 12.18 -2.52
N VAL A 60 21.15 11.56 -1.92
CA VAL A 60 20.07 12.28 -1.24
C VAL A 60 20.57 12.76 0.12
N SER A 61 20.40 14.06 0.42
CA SER A 61 20.79 14.59 1.72
C SER A 61 19.89 14.06 2.84
N LEU A 62 20.49 13.47 3.86
CA LEU A 62 19.80 13.05 5.06
C LEU A 62 19.56 14.25 5.99
N PRO A 63 18.48 14.26 6.78
CA PRO A 63 18.26 15.26 7.80
C PRO A 63 19.27 15.08 8.95
N GLU A 64 19.56 16.18 9.67
CA GLU A 64 20.37 16.11 10.89
C GLU A 64 19.61 15.48 12.07
N LYS A 65 18.30 15.69 12.12
CA LYS A 65 17.39 15.15 13.14
C LYS A 65 16.18 14.54 12.47
N LEU A 66 15.74 13.43 12.99
CA LEU A 66 14.57 12.71 12.52
C LEU A 66 13.84 12.08 13.69
N GLU A 67 12.51 12.07 13.61
CA GLU A 67 11.64 11.42 14.58
C GLU A 67 10.68 10.48 13.87
N PHE A 68 10.30 9.41 14.54
CA PHE A 68 9.18 8.56 14.20
C PHE A 68 8.22 8.50 15.37
N ALA A 69 6.98 8.91 15.17
CA ALA A 69 5.94 8.89 16.21
C ALA A 69 6.39 9.62 17.52
N HIS A 70 7.09 10.76 17.37
CA HIS A 70 7.69 11.56 18.44
C HIS A 70 8.86 10.87 19.19
N GLU A 71 9.38 9.79 18.65
CA GLU A 71 10.59 9.11 19.16
C GLU A 71 11.79 9.49 18.29
N THR A 72 12.89 9.87 18.91
CA THR A 72 14.11 10.27 18.20
C THR A 72 14.75 9.08 17.50
N VAL A 73 15.10 9.24 16.23
CA VAL A 73 15.91 8.29 15.46
C VAL A 73 17.38 8.63 15.71
N PRO A 74 18.22 7.71 16.24
CA PRO A 74 19.60 7.99 16.62
C PRO A 74 20.54 8.04 15.40
N LEU A 75 20.44 9.12 14.60
CA LEU A 75 21.22 9.31 13.37
C LEU A 75 22.71 9.54 13.60
N GLU A 76 23.16 9.72 14.85
CA GLU A 76 24.56 9.72 15.26
C GLU A 76 25.18 8.31 15.18
N ASN A 77 24.39 7.25 15.25
CA ASN A 77 24.86 5.88 15.07
C ASN A 77 25.10 5.62 13.58
N PHE A 78 26.29 5.12 13.23
CA PHE A 78 26.69 4.93 11.83
C PHE A 78 25.79 3.95 11.10
N ASP A 79 25.42 2.85 11.72
CA ASP A 79 24.57 1.78 11.17
C ASP A 79 23.13 2.24 10.95
N VAL A 80 22.57 3.05 11.84
CA VAL A 80 21.26 3.70 11.70
C VAL A 80 21.29 4.69 10.54
N ARG A 81 22.34 5.51 10.45
CA ARG A 81 22.51 6.49 9.38
C ARG A 81 22.66 5.83 8.01
N GLU A 82 23.50 4.80 7.90
CA GLU A 82 23.71 4.06 6.65
C GLU A 82 22.45 3.29 6.22
N SER A 83 21.71 2.73 7.17
CA SER A 83 20.43 2.07 6.90
C SER A 83 19.37 3.04 6.36
N LEU A 84 19.29 4.26 6.93
CA LEU A 84 18.40 5.30 6.41
C LEU A 84 18.87 5.77 5.03
N ASP A 85 20.17 5.99 4.82
CA ASP A 85 20.73 6.42 3.53
C ASP A 85 20.36 5.43 2.42
N ARG A 86 20.54 4.14 2.69
CA ARG A 86 20.13 3.08 1.75
C ARG A 86 18.67 3.16 1.34
N GLU A 87 17.75 3.27 2.31
CA GLU A 87 16.32 3.34 2.00
C GLU A 87 15.95 4.69 1.34
N MET A 88 16.62 5.78 1.69
CA MET A 88 16.45 7.06 1.02
C MET A 88 16.89 7.01 -0.44
N LEU A 89 18.04 6.39 -0.76
CA LEU A 89 18.48 6.19 -2.12
C LEU A 89 17.45 5.40 -2.95
N ILE A 90 16.87 4.35 -2.36
CA ILE A 90 15.86 3.53 -3.03
C ILE A 90 14.58 4.34 -3.24
N VAL A 91 14.03 4.92 -2.16
CA VAL A 91 12.73 5.60 -2.21
C VAL A 91 12.82 6.86 -3.06
N ALA A 92 13.81 7.72 -2.89
CA ALA A 92 13.91 8.98 -3.63
C ALA A 92 14.09 8.78 -5.14
N ASN A 93 14.73 7.69 -5.57
CA ASN A 93 14.90 7.38 -7.00
C ASN A 93 13.71 6.60 -7.61
N PHE A 94 12.70 6.25 -6.82
CA PHE A 94 11.52 5.53 -7.34
C PHE A 94 10.47 6.51 -7.87
N HIS A 95 10.84 7.30 -8.88
CA HIS A 95 10.12 8.50 -9.35
C HIS A 95 8.65 8.24 -9.66
N SER A 96 8.33 7.28 -10.53
CA SER A 96 6.95 6.99 -10.92
C SER A 96 6.09 6.54 -9.75
N GLN A 97 6.67 5.76 -8.84
CA GLN A 97 5.98 5.26 -7.67
C GLN A 97 5.68 6.38 -6.68
N ASN A 98 6.64 7.29 -6.43
CA ASN A 98 6.44 8.43 -5.54
C ASN A 98 5.39 9.41 -6.10
N LEU A 99 5.42 9.69 -7.40
CA LEU A 99 4.37 10.49 -8.04
C LEU A 99 2.98 9.85 -7.84
N LEU A 100 2.88 8.53 -8.00
CA LEU A 100 1.62 7.82 -7.76
C LEU A 100 1.21 7.86 -6.28
N TYR A 101 2.16 7.73 -5.34
CA TYR A 101 1.90 7.88 -3.91
C TYR A 101 1.36 9.27 -3.60
N LEU A 102 2.04 10.32 -4.04
CA LEU A 102 1.63 11.71 -3.85
C LEU A 102 0.23 11.99 -4.39
N LYS A 103 -0.09 11.46 -5.58
CA LYS A 103 -1.45 11.58 -6.15
C LYS A 103 -2.51 10.90 -5.30
N LYS A 104 -2.17 9.83 -4.56
CA LYS A 104 -3.09 9.08 -3.72
C LYS A 104 -3.26 9.66 -2.31
N THR A 105 -2.29 10.42 -1.79
CA THR A 105 -2.29 10.88 -0.40
C THR A 105 -3.57 11.56 0.01
N THR A 106 -4.08 12.50 -0.78
CA THR A 106 -5.34 13.23 -0.49
C THR A 106 -6.49 12.28 -0.19
N ARG A 107 -6.64 11.22 -0.97
CA ARG A 107 -7.74 10.26 -0.80
C ARG A 107 -7.57 9.35 0.40
N TYR A 108 -6.36 8.87 0.65
CA TYR A 108 -6.14 7.87 1.70
C TYR A 108 -5.82 8.51 3.05
N PHE A 109 -5.03 9.57 3.08
CA PHE A 109 -4.70 10.26 4.34
C PHE A 109 -5.95 10.91 4.97
N SER A 110 -6.85 11.47 4.16
CA SER A 110 -8.11 12.03 4.67
C SER A 110 -9.01 11.04 5.42
N VAL A 111 -8.84 9.73 5.17
CA VAL A 111 -9.55 8.66 5.90
C VAL A 111 -8.72 8.13 7.06
N ILE A 112 -7.43 7.88 6.82
CA ILE A 112 -6.55 7.22 7.80
C ILE A 112 -6.25 8.13 9.00
N GLU A 113 -5.84 9.39 8.75
CA GLU A 113 -5.42 10.32 9.81
C GLU A 113 -6.48 10.59 10.88
N PRO A 114 -7.75 10.89 10.53
CA PRO A 114 -8.79 11.09 11.54
C PRO A 114 -9.01 9.86 12.42
N ILE A 115 -8.87 8.65 11.85
CA ILE A 115 -9.03 7.40 12.58
C ILE A 115 -7.85 7.16 13.52
N LEU A 116 -6.61 7.42 13.06
CA LEU A 116 -5.42 7.36 13.91
C LEU A 116 -5.54 8.32 15.09
N ARG A 117 -5.86 9.61 14.85
CA ARG A 117 -6.06 10.62 15.90
C ARG A 117 -7.12 10.23 16.90
N LYS A 118 -8.31 9.82 16.44
CA LYS A 118 -9.42 9.34 17.30
C LYS A 118 -8.98 8.19 18.21
N ASN A 119 -8.06 7.37 17.74
CA ASN A 119 -7.55 6.22 18.48
C ASN A 119 -6.28 6.53 19.29
N ASN A 120 -5.81 7.77 19.35
CA ASN A 120 -4.54 8.16 19.99
C ASN A 120 -3.33 7.39 19.45
N ILE A 121 -3.31 7.09 18.14
CA ILE A 121 -2.16 6.54 17.43
C ILE A 121 -1.45 7.68 16.71
N PRO A 122 -0.11 7.79 16.79
CA PRO A 122 0.66 8.79 16.07
C PRO A 122 0.39 8.76 14.57
N GLU A 123 0.25 9.95 13.97
CA GLU A 123 -0.10 10.05 12.54
C GLU A 123 0.97 9.49 11.61
N ASP A 124 2.19 9.34 12.06
CA ASP A 124 3.28 8.72 11.29
C ASP A 124 2.95 7.29 10.82
N PHE A 125 2.04 6.59 11.51
CA PHE A 125 1.57 5.28 11.10
C PHE A 125 0.81 5.28 9.76
N LYS A 126 0.43 6.43 9.21
CA LYS A 126 -0.04 6.53 7.83
C LYS A 126 1.03 6.12 6.81
N TYR A 127 2.30 6.37 7.12
CA TYR A 127 3.42 5.95 6.26
C TYR A 127 3.72 4.45 6.38
N LEU A 128 3.36 3.82 7.51
CA LEU A 128 3.35 2.36 7.62
C LEU A 128 2.32 1.76 6.65
N ALA A 129 1.08 2.25 6.63
CA ALA A 129 0.06 1.78 5.69
C ALA A 129 0.51 1.99 4.22
N LEU A 130 1.21 3.10 3.94
CA LEU A 130 1.80 3.35 2.64
C LEU A 130 2.91 2.34 2.30
N ALA A 131 3.80 2.03 3.25
CA ALA A 131 4.88 1.05 3.07
C ALA A 131 4.35 -0.36 2.80
N GLU A 132 3.24 -0.75 3.44
CA GLU A 132 2.61 -2.06 3.30
C GLU A 132 1.98 -2.30 1.91
N SER A 133 1.36 -1.29 1.34
CA SER A 133 0.49 -1.50 0.18
C SER A 133 0.69 -0.54 -0.99
N GLY A 134 1.44 0.55 -0.80
CA GLY A 134 1.45 1.66 -1.76
C GLY A 134 0.05 2.24 -2.01
N PHE A 135 -0.86 2.10 -1.05
CA PHE A 135 -2.29 2.41 -1.18
C PHE A 135 -2.94 1.71 -2.39
N LEU A 136 -2.59 0.44 -2.59
CA LEU A 136 -3.30 -0.47 -3.49
C LEU A 136 -4.35 -1.23 -2.65
N ASP A 137 -5.57 -0.71 -2.63
CA ASP A 137 -6.68 -1.19 -1.80
C ASP A 137 -7.07 -2.67 -2.03
N LYS A 138 -6.72 -3.22 -3.18
CA LYS A 138 -7.03 -4.60 -3.58
C LYS A 138 -5.82 -5.52 -3.61
N ILE A 139 -4.66 -5.06 -3.11
CA ILE A 139 -3.44 -5.87 -3.13
C ILE A 139 -3.57 -7.09 -2.21
N VAL A 140 -3.04 -8.20 -2.69
CA VAL A 140 -2.87 -9.44 -1.94
C VAL A 140 -1.41 -9.86 -2.06
N SER A 141 -0.73 -10.04 -0.94
CA SER A 141 0.65 -10.51 -0.94
C SER A 141 0.73 -12.01 -1.25
N PRO A 142 1.89 -12.52 -1.66
CA PRO A 142 2.09 -13.96 -1.83
C PRO A 142 1.79 -14.79 -0.58
N ALA A 143 1.95 -14.20 0.62
CA ALA A 143 1.61 -14.83 1.90
C ALA A 143 0.12 -14.75 2.24
N GLY A 144 -0.71 -14.03 1.46
CA GLY A 144 -2.14 -13.86 1.68
C GLY A 144 -2.52 -12.70 2.59
N ALA A 145 -1.60 -11.75 2.83
CA ALA A 145 -1.93 -10.47 3.46
C ALA A 145 -2.72 -9.59 2.49
N VAL A 146 -3.69 -8.81 2.99
CA VAL A 146 -4.70 -8.14 2.17
C VAL A 146 -4.92 -6.69 2.56
N GLY A 147 -5.14 -5.85 1.53
CA GLY A 147 -5.59 -4.47 1.63
C GLY A 147 -4.51 -3.48 2.04
N ILE A 148 -4.91 -2.25 2.38
CA ILE A 148 -3.96 -1.17 2.63
C ILE A 148 -3.09 -1.39 3.88
N TRP A 149 -3.56 -2.18 4.84
CA TRP A 149 -2.88 -2.54 6.08
C TRP A 149 -2.24 -3.93 6.03
N GLN A 150 -2.33 -4.65 4.93
CA GLN A 150 -1.76 -5.99 4.73
C GLN A 150 -2.04 -6.99 5.88
N PHE A 151 -3.29 -7.02 6.34
CA PHE A 151 -3.67 -7.97 7.37
C PHE A 151 -3.67 -9.42 6.86
N MET A 152 -3.02 -10.31 7.61
CA MET A 152 -3.26 -11.74 7.52
C MET A 152 -4.66 -12.06 8.06
N LYS A 153 -5.30 -13.12 7.54
CA LYS A 153 -6.70 -13.46 7.90
C LYS A 153 -6.89 -13.66 9.40
N SER A 154 -5.99 -14.38 10.08
CA SER A 154 -6.08 -14.59 11.54
C SER A 154 -5.99 -13.28 12.31
N ALA A 155 -4.97 -12.46 12.02
CA ALA A 155 -4.77 -11.17 12.66
C ALA A 155 -5.96 -10.22 12.41
N ALA A 156 -6.55 -10.24 11.21
CA ALA A 156 -7.75 -9.46 10.89
C ALA A 156 -8.93 -9.83 11.80
N ILE A 157 -9.21 -11.12 11.93
CA ILE A 157 -10.30 -11.64 12.78
C ILE A 157 -10.05 -11.32 14.26
N GLU A 158 -8.82 -11.53 14.76
CA GLU A 158 -8.41 -11.18 16.13
C GLU A 158 -8.60 -9.70 16.45
N ASN A 159 -8.45 -8.85 15.43
CA ASN A 159 -8.66 -7.41 15.54
C ASN A 159 -10.05 -6.95 15.08
N GLY A 160 -11.03 -7.86 15.05
CA GLY A 160 -12.46 -7.58 14.92
C GLY A 160 -12.93 -7.31 13.50
N LEU A 161 -12.19 -7.74 12.47
CA LEU A 161 -12.65 -7.68 11.09
C LEU A 161 -13.42 -8.95 10.72
N GLU A 162 -14.47 -8.79 9.93
CA GLU A 162 -15.18 -9.91 9.33
C GLU A 162 -14.46 -10.37 8.05
N VAL A 163 -14.10 -11.68 8.02
CA VAL A 163 -13.45 -12.29 6.86
C VAL A 163 -14.07 -13.65 6.58
N ASN A 164 -14.90 -13.69 5.56
CA ASN A 164 -15.56 -14.92 5.05
C ASN A 164 -15.65 -14.88 3.52
N GLU A 165 -16.43 -15.78 2.92
CA GLU A 165 -16.56 -15.87 1.45
C GLU A 165 -17.27 -14.67 0.82
N GLU A 166 -18.22 -14.04 1.52
CA GLU A 166 -19.01 -12.92 1.02
C GLU A 166 -18.41 -11.57 1.40
N ILE A 167 -17.80 -11.50 2.60
CA ILE A 167 -17.30 -10.29 3.24
C ILE A 167 -15.83 -10.46 3.56
N ASP A 168 -15.00 -9.49 3.18
CA ASP A 168 -13.62 -9.38 3.62
C ASP A 168 -13.30 -7.92 3.96
N GLU A 169 -13.45 -7.59 5.24
CA GLU A 169 -13.26 -6.21 5.72
C GLU A 169 -11.81 -5.75 5.76
N ARG A 170 -10.84 -6.59 5.40
CA ARG A 170 -9.46 -6.18 5.15
C ARG A 170 -9.36 -5.19 3.98
N TYR A 171 -10.31 -5.27 3.04
CA TYR A 171 -10.45 -4.34 1.92
C TYR A 171 -11.24 -3.06 2.26
N HIS A 172 -11.82 -2.97 3.47
CA HIS A 172 -12.59 -1.80 3.90
C HIS A 172 -11.66 -0.81 4.62
N ILE A 173 -11.36 0.31 4.00
CA ILE A 173 -10.32 1.23 4.47
C ILE A 173 -10.55 1.69 5.92
N GLU A 174 -11.75 2.13 6.28
CA GLU A 174 -12.06 2.61 7.62
C GLU A 174 -11.98 1.49 8.66
N LYS A 175 -12.61 0.35 8.38
CA LYS A 175 -12.61 -0.79 9.32
C LYS A 175 -11.24 -1.41 9.50
N SER A 176 -10.47 -1.54 8.41
CA SER A 176 -9.10 -2.06 8.50
C SER A 176 -8.17 -1.08 9.23
N THR A 177 -8.39 0.24 9.11
CA THR A 177 -7.65 1.23 9.89
C THR A 177 -8.00 1.17 11.38
N GLU A 178 -9.28 1.03 11.75
CA GLU A 178 -9.68 0.80 13.13
C GLU A 178 -9.09 -0.51 13.70
N ALA A 179 -9.03 -1.57 12.89
CA ALA A 179 -8.37 -2.83 13.29
C ALA A 179 -6.85 -2.64 13.47
N ALA A 180 -6.20 -1.89 12.59
CA ALA A 180 -4.79 -1.55 12.74
C ALA A 180 -4.54 -0.77 14.04
N CYS A 181 -5.40 0.19 14.37
CA CYS A 181 -5.30 0.91 15.64
C CYS A 181 -5.39 -0.02 16.85
N ARG A 182 -6.28 -1.03 16.82
CA ARG A 182 -6.36 -2.02 17.90
C ARG A 182 -5.08 -2.87 18.03
N TYR A 183 -4.55 -3.32 16.91
CA TYR A 183 -3.28 -4.04 16.88
C TYR A 183 -2.14 -3.20 17.44
N LEU A 184 -2.00 -1.94 16.98
CA LEU A 184 -0.94 -1.03 17.40
C LEU A 184 -1.03 -0.70 18.90
N LYS A 185 -2.23 -0.48 19.44
CA LYS A 185 -2.45 -0.28 20.88
C LYS A 185 -2.00 -1.49 21.71
N LYS A 186 -2.44 -2.70 21.33
CA LYS A 186 -2.05 -3.95 21.97
C LYS A 186 -0.53 -4.14 21.98
N SER A 187 0.10 -3.77 20.88
CA SER A 187 1.56 -3.82 20.74
C SER A 187 2.25 -2.75 21.62
N PHE A 188 1.66 -1.54 21.70
CA PHE A 188 2.19 -0.45 22.53
C PHE A 188 2.10 -0.75 24.03
N GLU A 189 1.03 -1.40 24.49
CA GLU A 189 0.90 -1.88 25.86
C GLU A 189 2.08 -2.79 26.26
N LYS A 190 2.67 -3.49 25.29
CA LYS A 190 3.79 -4.40 25.51
C LYS A 190 5.15 -3.73 25.45
N TYR A 191 5.37 -2.87 24.47
CA TYR A 191 6.70 -2.30 24.20
C TYR A 191 6.88 -0.89 24.75
N SER A 192 5.80 -0.13 24.94
CA SER A 192 5.81 1.29 25.33
C SER A 192 6.74 2.16 24.45
N ASN A 193 6.93 1.72 23.19
CA ASN A 193 7.81 2.35 22.23
C ASN A 193 7.24 2.14 20.82
N TRP A 194 6.98 3.22 20.08
CA TRP A 194 6.32 3.19 18.79
C TRP A 194 7.18 2.59 17.69
N THR A 195 8.49 2.74 17.74
CA THR A 195 9.42 2.12 16.79
C THR A 195 9.38 0.60 16.91
N MET A 196 9.37 0.07 18.15
CA MET A 196 9.18 -1.36 18.42
C MET A 196 7.78 -1.84 17.99
N VAL A 197 6.75 -1.02 18.17
CA VAL A 197 5.38 -1.31 17.71
C VAL A 197 5.36 -1.47 16.19
N ALA A 198 5.96 -0.54 15.45
CA ALA A 198 6.04 -0.61 14.00
C ALA A 198 6.86 -1.84 13.53
N ALA A 199 7.98 -2.15 14.18
CA ALA A 199 8.76 -3.37 13.88
C ALA A 199 7.93 -4.64 14.14
N SER A 200 7.14 -4.66 15.22
CA SER A 200 6.26 -5.80 15.54
C SER A 200 5.09 -5.97 14.57
N TYR A 201 4.72 -4.92 13.84
CA TYR A 201 3.71 -5.03 12.78
C TYR A 201 4.21 -5.91 11.64
N ASN A 202 5.47 -5.76 11.26
CA ASN A 202 6.12 -6.56 10.22
C ASN A 202 6.48 -7.98 10.69
N ALA A 203 7.22 -8.10 11.82
CA ALA A 203 7.74 -9.38 12.31
C ALA A 203 6.74 -10.20 13.14
N GLY A 204 5.58 -9.62 13.47
CA GLY A 204 4.65 -10.13 14.46
C GLY A 204 5.15 -9.93 15.91
N ILE A 205 4.21 -9.72 16.84
CA ILE A 205 4.53 -9.52 18.28
C ILE A 205 5.37 -10.69 18.84
N GLY A 206 5.03 -11.94 18.48
CA GLY A 206 5.78 -13.12 18.93
C GLY A 206 7.20 -13.18 18.39
N GLY A 207 7.41 -12.76 17.13
CA GLY A 207 8.72 -12.67 16.51
C GLY A 207 9.61 -11.65 17.21
N MET A 208 9.10 -10.44 17.44
CA MET A 208 9.84 -9.38 18.13
C MET A 208 10.14 -9.73 19.60
N ASN A 209 9.21 -10.36 20.32
CA ASN A 209 9.46 -10.81 21.68
C ASN A 209 10.66 -11.75 21.77
N ARG A 210 10.73 -12.73 20.86
CA ARG A 210 11.85 -13.66 20.81
C ARG A 210 13.17 -12.92 20.61
N GLN A 211 13.21 -11.90 19.76
CA GLN A 211 14.43 -11.11 19.55
C GLN A 211 14.81 -10.30 20.79
N VAL A 212 13.84 -9.70 21.47
CA VAL A 212 14.02 -9.00 22.74
C VAL A 212 14.62 -9.92 23.81
N GLU A 213 14.08 -11.11 23.94
CA GLU A 213 14.54 -12.12 24.92
C GLU A 213 15.96 -12.64 24.61
N VAL A 214 16.23 -12.97 23.33
CA VAL A 214 17.53 -13.52 22.91
C VAL A 214 18.65 -12.49 23.01
N GLN A 215 18.36 -11.21 22.73
CA GLN A 215 19.37 -10.17 22.63
C GLN A 215 19.39 -9.22 23.84
N ASP A 216 18.51 -9.45 24.82
CA ASP A 216 18.36 -8.62 26.02
C ASP A 216 18.28 -7.11 25.74
N SER A 217 17.62 -6.75 24.65
CA SER A 217 17.41 -5.35 24.26
C SER A 217 15.96 -5.09 23.85
N ARG A 218 15.44 -3.92 24.27
CA ARG A 218 14.12 -3.40 23.88
C ARG A 218 14.20 -2.21 22.94
N ASN A 219 15.37 -1.88 22.48
CA ASN A 219 15.59 -0.81 21.52
C ASN A 219 15.73 -1.41 20.11
N TYR A 220 14.84 -1.04 19.20
CA TYR A 220 14.87 -1.52 17.82
C TYR A 220 16.24 -1.36 17.17
N TYR A 221 16.90 -0.23 17.40
CA TYR A 221 18.17 0.11 16.76
C TYR A 221 19.37 -0.72 17.27
N ASP A 222 19.19 -1.43 18.38
CA ASP A 222 20.22 -2.33 18.96
C ASP A 222 19.95 -3.80 18.63
N LEU A 223 18.84 -4.12 17.93
CA LEU A 223 18.45 -5.48 17.63
C LEU A 223 18.99 -5.95 16.28
N LEU A 224 19.66 -7.10 16.27
CA LEU A 224 19.99 -7.83 15.05
C LEU A 224 18.74 -8.55 14.54
N LEU A 225 18.10 -8.01 13.52
CA LEU A 225 16.89 -8.53 12.92
C LEU A 225 17.15 -9.12 11.53
N ASN A 226 16.20 -9.90 11.00
CA ASN A 226 16.27 -10.32 9.60
C ASN A 226 16.22 -9.10 8.66
N GLU A 227 16.68 -9.27 7.41
CA GLU A 227 16.82 -8.17 6.46
C GLU A 227 15.52 -7.37 6.27
N GLU A 228 14.36 -8.03 6.18
CA GLU A 228 13.08 -7.35 5.97
C GLU A 228 12.72 -6.46 7.16
N THR A 229 12.76 -6.99 8.38
CA THR A 229 12.39 -6.24 9.59
C THR A 229 13.41 -5.15 9.94
N SER A 230 14.72 -5.40 9.70
CA SER A 230 15.77 -4.40 9.92
C SER A 230 15.66 -3.20 8.96
N ARG A 231 15.11 -3.39 7.78
CA ARG A 231 14.86 -2.33 6.79
C ARG A 231 13.52 -1.62 6.97
N TYR A 232 12.60 -2.25 7.66
CA TYR A 232 11.21 -1.84 7.65
C TYR A 232 10.96 -0.43 8.18
N ILE A 233 11.55 -0.10 9.34
CA ILE A 233 11.44 1.24 9.94
C ILE A 233 12.09 2.28 9.03
N PHE A 234 13.26 2.01 8.47
CA PHE A 234 13.95 2.95 7.60
C PHE A 234 13.19 3.19 6.29
N ARG A 235 12.48 2.18 5.77
CA ARG A 235 11.55 2.34 4.63
C ARG A 235 10.38 3.27 4.99
N ILE A 236 9.79 3.12 6.17
CA ILE A 236 8.73 4.01 6.64
C ILE A 236 9.25 5.43 6.79
N LEU A 237 10.44 5.60 7.38
CA LEU A 237 11.10 6.90 7.55
C LEU A 237 11.42 7.56 6.20
N ALA A 238 11.94 6.82 5.24
CA ALA A 238 12.21 7.32 3.90
C ALA A 238 10.92 7.78 3.18
N LEU A 239 9.83 7.00 3.29
CA LEU A 239 8.53 7.41 2.80
C LEU A 239 7.98 8.64 3.52
N LYS A 240 8.15 8.73 4.85
CA LYS A 240 7.78 9.92 5.63
C LYS A 240 8.52 11.16 5.11
N LEU A 241 9.81 11.07 4.88
CA LEU A 241 10.62 12.18 4.39
C LEU A 241 10.21 12.60 2.98
N VAL A 242 10.15 11.65 2.05
CA VAL A 242 9.88 11.96 0.62
C VAL A 242 8.44 12.39 0.38
N ILE A 243 7.46 11.75 1.03
CA ILE A 243 6.05 12.07 0.83
C ILE A 243 5.60 13.25 1.71
N GLY A 244 6.26 13.46 2.86
CA GLY A 244 5.98 14.58 3.77
C GLY A 244 6.50 15.92 3.28
N ASP A 245 7.64 15.93 2.57
CA ASP A 245 8.26 17.13 1.97
C ASP A 245 8.76 16.79 0.56
N PRO A 246 7.84 16.59 -0.40
CA PRO A 246 8.20 16.07 -1.72
C PRO A 246 9.08 17.01 -2.54
N GLU A 247 8.92 18.34 -2.40
CA GLU A 247 9.70 19.31 -3.18
C GLU A 247 11.18 19.27 -2.82
N LYS A 248 11.52 19.01 -1.56
CA LYS A 248 12.89 18.81 -1.10
C LYS A 248 13.58 17.64 -1.81
N TYR A 249 12.82 16.64 -2.24
CA TYR A 249 13.33 15.44 -2.90
C TYR A 249 13.04 15.43 -4.43
N GLY A 250 12.72 16.60 -4.99
CA GLY A 250 12.57 16.79 -6.44
C GLY A 250 11.20 16.37 -7.00
N PHE A 251 10.19 16.15 -6.16
CA PHE A 251 8.85 15.82 -6.60
C PHE A 251 7.91 17.02 -6.49
N LYS A 252 7.22 17.33 -7.57
CA LYS A 252 6.21 18.37 -7.60
C LYS A 252 4.91 17.80 -8.17
N VAL A 253 3.86 17.85 -7.37
CA VAL A 253 2.50 17.43 -7.74
C VAL A 253 1.55 18.50 -7.21
N SER A 254 0.89 19.21 -8.11
CA SER A 254 -0.10 20.23 -7.74
C SER A 254 -1.38 19.59 -7.18
N ASP A 255 -2.19 20.34 -6.44
CA ASP A 255 -3.37 19.80 -5.77
C ASP A 255 -4.44 19.29 -6.76
N ASP A 256 -4.54 19.89 -7.94
CA ASP A 256 -5.43 19.47 -9.02
C ASP A 256 -4.98 18.16 -9.71
N GLU A 257 -3.70 17.80 -9.60
CA GLU A 257 -3.17 16.53 -10.07
C GLU A 257 -3.37 15.38 -9.09
N LYS A 258 -3.66 15.68 -7.82
CA LYS A 258 -3.94 14.67 -6.79
C LYS A 258 -5.30 14.02 -6.99
N TYR A 259 -5.42 12.74 -6.61
CA TYR A 259 -6.70 12.03 -6.68
C TYR A 259 -7.61 12.51 -5.54
N PRO A 260 -8.72 13.21 -5.86
CA PRO A 260 -9.59 13.77 -4.84
C PRO A 260 -10.36 12.69 -4.09
N VAL A 261 -10.85 13.06 -2.92
CA VAL A 261 -11.89 12.30 -2.22
C VAL A 261 -13.18 12.38 -3.04
N ILE A 262 -13.74 11.23 -3.36
CA ILE A 262 -15.03 11.16 -4.06
C ILE A 262 -16.13 11.07 -3.02
N PRO A 263 -17.07 12.03 -2.97
CA PRO A 263 -18.19 11.98 -2.04
C PRO A 263 -19.05 10.75 -2.25
N VAL A 264 -19.46 10.14 -1.14
CA VAL A 264 -20.31 8.96 -1.13
C VAL A 264 -21.49 9.16 -0.19
N SER A 265 -22.62 8.60 -0.52
CA SER A 265 -23.70 8.32 0.41
C SER A 265 -23.60 6.87 0.90
N GLU A 266 -24.21 6.55 2.03
CA GLU A 266 -24.23 5.19 2.58
C GLU A 266 -25.65 4.64 2.57
N VAL A 267 -25.81 3.44 2.02
CA VAL A 267 -27.09 2.72 2.03
C VAL A 267 -27.00 1.61 3.08
N LYS A 268 -27.89 1.67 4.07
CA LYS A 268 -28.00 0.67 5.12
C LYS A 268 -28.67 -0.59 4.58
N VAL A 269 -28.00 -1.73 4.68
CA VAL A 269 -28.50 -3.04 4.28
C VAL A 269 -28.49 -3.97 5.49
N THR A 270 -29.67 -4.50 5.87
CA THR A 270 -29.85 -5.44 6.98
C THR A 270 -30.30 -6.83 6.53
N GLY A 271 -30.78 -6.92 5.30
CA GLY A 271 -31.24 -8.20 4.67
C GLY A 271 -30.25 -8.73 3.65
N SER A 272 -30.72 -9.71 2.90
CA SER A 272 -30.00 -10.25 1.74
C SER A 272 -30.08 -9.31 0.54
N VAL A 273 -29.05 -9.36 -0.31
CA VAL A 273 -29.04 -8.77 -1.64
C VAL A 273 -28.81 -9.87 -2.66
N ASN A 274 -29.86 -10.24 -3.41
CA ASN A 274 -29.77 -11.36 -4.36
C ASN A 274 -28.78 -11.08 -5.50
N ARG A 275 -28.73 -9.84 -5.99
CA ARG A 275 -27.83 -9.44 -7.08
C ARG A 275 -27.37 -7.99 -6.86
N PHE A 276 -26.08 -7.80 -6.69
CA PHE A 276 -25.51 -6.44 -6.59
C PHE A 276 -25.61 -5.63 -7.90
N THR A 277 -25.85 -6.27 -9.05
CA THR A 277 -26.15 -5.57 -10.30
C THR A 277 -27.46 -4.78 -10.21
N ASP A 278 -28.50 -5.40 -9.64
CA ASP A 278 -29.82 -4.77 -9.50
C ASP A 278 -29.81 -3.72 -8.39
N PHE A 279 -29.13 -4.02 -7.27
CA PHE A 279 -28.88 -3.06 -6.18
C PHE A 279 -28.14 -1.83 -6.68
N ALA A 280 -27.08 -1.97 -7.47
CA ALA A 280 -26.33 -0.86 -8.03
C ALA A 280 -27.22 0.01 -8.93
N ARG A 281 -27.98 -0.61 -9.81
CA ARG A 281 -28.90 0.09 -10.73
C ARG A 281 -29.97 0.88 -9.95
N ALA A 282 -30.56 0.29 -8.92
CA ALA A 282 -31.55 0.93 -8.06
C ALA A 282 -30.97 2.15 -7.32
N ASN A 283 -29.67 2.18 -7.08
CA ASN A 283 -28.94 3.30 -6.44
C ASN A 283 -28.24 4.22 -7.46
N GLY A 284 -28.58 4.15 -8.74
CA GLY A 284 -28.08 5.07 -9.78
C GLY A 284 -26.63 4.87 -10.19
N VAL A 285 -25.99 3.73 -9.85
CA VAL A 285 -24.60 3.41 -10.22
C VAL A 285 -24.52 2.08 -10.97
N ASN A 286 -23.41 1.81 -11.64
CA ASN A 286 -23.14 0.52 -12.23
C ASN A 286 -22.45 -0.45 -11.25
N TYR A 287 -22.47 -1.72 -11.54
CA TYR A 287 -21.86 -2.78 -10.73
C TYR A 287 -20.36 -2.54 -10.49
N LYS A 288 -19.61 -2.07 -11.50
CA LYS A 288 -18.19 -1.77 -11.39
C LYS A 288 -17.92 -0.74 -10.30
N LEU A 289 -18.65 0.38 -10.31
CA LEU A 289 -18.53 1.44 -9.33
C LEU A 289 -18.94 0.98 -7.94
N LEU A 290 -20.07 0.27 -7.82
CA LEU A 290 -20.47 -0.31 -6.53
C LEU A 290 -19.34 -1.15 -5.93
N LYS A 291 -18.72 -2.05 -6.70
CA LYS A 291 -17.63 -2.91 -6.24
C LYS A 291 -16.31 -2.17 -6.02
N GLN A 292 -16.10 -1.07 -6.72
CA GLN A 292 -14.91 -0.22 -6.55
C GLN A 292 -14.95 0.55 -5.22
N PHE A 293 -16.12 1.03 -4.82
CA PHE A 293 -16.30 1.72 -3.53
C PHE A 293 -16.56 0.78 -2.36
N ASN A 294 -16.87 -0.50 -2.65
CA ASN A 294 -17.09 -1.54 -1.66
C ASN A 294 -16.30 -2.81 -2.01
N PRO A 295 -14.96 -2.76 -2.06
CA PRO A 295 -14.14 -3.92 -2.45
C PRO A 295 -14.22 -5.07 -1.43
N TRP A 296 -14.68 -4.79 -0.21
CA TRP A 296 -14.92 -5.74 0.86
C TRP A 296 -16.12 -6.68 0.61
N LEU A 297 -17.05 -6.33 -0.30
CA LEU A 297 -18.10 -7.21 -0.81
C LEU A 297 -17.49 -8.15 -1.86
N ARG A 298 -17.23 -9.41 -1.51
CA ARG A 298 -16.47 -10.33 -2.36
C ARG A 298 -17.32 -11.03 -3.42
N GLN A 299 -18.59 -11.34 -3.12
CA GLN A 299 -19.50 -12.03 -4.02
C GLN A 299 -20.39 -11.06 -4.82
N PRO A 300 -21.06 -11.50 -5.91
CA PRO A 300 -22.04 -10.70 -6.64
C PRO A 300 -23.39 -10.58 -5.91
N TYR A 301 -23.50 -11.14 -4.72
CA TYR A 301 -24.66 -11.18 -3.83
C TYR A 301 -24.24 -11.04 -2.37
N LEU A 302 -25.22 -10.88 -1.49
CA LEU A 302 -25.05 -10.92 -0.03
C LEU A 302 -26.19 -11.73 0.58
N LYS A 303 -25.91 -12.85 1.24
CA LYS A 303 -26.92 -13.68 1.91
C LYS A 303 -27.33 -13.09 3.24
N ASN A 304 -26.37 -12.63 4.03
CA ASN A 304 -26.55 -12.01 5.37
C ASN A 304 -27.49 -12.79 6.31
N PRO A 305 -27.28 -14.09 6.55
CA PRO A 305 -28.20 -14.91 7.33
C PRO A 305 -28.32 -14.47 8.81
N LYS A 306 -27.36 -13.69 9.30
CA LYS A 306 -27.35 -13.18 10.68
C LYS A 306 -28.01 -11.82 10.82
N GLY A 307 -28.55 -11.23 9.75
CA GLY A 307 -29.19 -9.92 9.77
C GLY A 307 -28.27 -8.78 10.23
N LYS A 308 -26.96 -8.89 9.98
CA LYS A 308 -26.01 -7.81 10.29
C LYS A 308 -26.33 -6.56 9.48
N THR A 309 -25.98 -5.41 10.04
CA THR A 309 -26.09 -4.14 9.32
C THR A 309 -24.80 -3.86 8.58
N TYR A 310 -24.91 -3.65 7.28
CA TYR A 310 -23.81 -3.18 6.42
C TYR A 310 -24.14 -1.80 5.85
N LEU A 311 -23.15 -0.91 5.82
CA LEU A 311 -23.23 0.38 5.16
C LEU A 311 -22.50 0.27 3.82
N ILE A 312 -23.27 0.32 2.74
CA ILE A 312 -22.76 0.17 1.38
C ILE A 312 -22.59 1.58 0.78
N LYS A 313 -21.37 1.92 0.43
CA LYS A 313 -21.01 3.22 -0.16
C LYS A 313 -21.47 3.31 -1.60
N ILE A 314 -22.16 4.39 -1.90
CA ILE A 314 -22.62 4.75 -3.25
C ILE A 314 -21.97 6.09 -3.62
N PRO A 315 -21.14 6.16 -4.67
CA PRO A 315 -20.56 7.42 -5.10
C PRO A 315 -21.66 8.37 -5.61
N GLU A 316 -21.60 9.64 -5.22
CA GLU A 316 -22.59 10.64 -5.64
C GLU A 316 -22.52 10.85 -7.17
N VAL A 317 -23.59 10.46 -7.86
CA VAL A 317 -23.72 10.59 -9.32
C VAL A 317 -23.55 12.05 -9.72
N GLY A 318 -22.74 12.31 -10.73
CA GLY A 318 -22.42 13.66 -11.18
C GLY A 318 -21.18 14.28 -10.54
N LYS A 319 -20.78 13.87 -9.33
CA LYS A 319 -19.52 14.32 -8.72
C LYS A 319 -18.33 13.46 -9.16
N TYR A 320 -18.49 12.13 -9.24
CA TYR A 320 -17.41 11.25 -9.72
C TYR A 320 -17.17 11.36 -11.24
N ARG A 321 -18.21 11.72 -12.04
CA ARG A 321 -18.08 11.91 -13.49
C ARG A 321 -17.35 13.20 -13.86
N LYS A 322 -17.50 14.27 -13.06
CA LYS A 322 -16.74 15.52 -13.29
C LYS A 322 -15.23 15.35 -13.17
N PHE A 323 -14.79 14.39 -12.39
CA PHE A 323 -13.37 14.10 -12.26
C PHE A 323 -12.81 13.29 -13.45
N VAL A 324 -13.62 12.45 -14.10
CA VAL A 324 -13.20 11.60 -15.23
C VAL A 324 -13.29 12.32 -16.56
N PHE A 325 -14.13 13.35 -16.64
CA PHE A 325 -14.39 14.12 -17.85
C PHE A 325 -14.30 15.61 -17.53
N MET A 326 -13.09 16.16 -17.38
CA MET A 326 -12.87 17.50 -17.89
C MET A 326 -13.22 17.41 -19.37
N ASP A 327 -14.31 18.07 -19.73
CA ASP A 327 -14.89 18.02 -21.07
C ASP A 327 -13.79 18.45 -22.04
N THR A 328 -13.51 17.63 -23.05
CA THR A 328 -12.59 18.01 -24.13
C THR A 328 -13.01 19.26 -24.86
N LYS A 329 -14.19 19.84 -24.56
CA LYS A 329 -14.65 21.13 -25.00
C LYS A 329 -14.03 22.32 -24.28
N ASP A 330 -13.44 22.12 -23.11
CA ASP A 330 -12.71 23.17 -22.39
C ASP A 330 -11.22 23.24 -22.77
N LEU A 331 -10.82 22.45 -23.76
CA LEU A 331 -9.47 22.42 -24.37
C LEU A 331 -9.41 23.03 -25.77
N GLN A 332 -10.47 23.79 -26.19
CA GLN A 332 -10.45 24.56 -27.45
C GLN A 332 -10.28 26.04 -27.21
#